data_90aacb92a428ea3133078b2012ccb2ec
#
_entry.id   90aacb92a428ea3133078b2012ccb2ec
#
_cell.length_a   1.000
_cell.length_b   1.000
_cell.length_c   1.000
_cell.angle_alpha   90.00
_cell.angle_beta   90.00
_cell.angle_gamma   90.00
#
_symmetry.space_group_name_H-M   'P 1'
#
loop_
_entity.id
_entity.type
_entity.pdbx_description
1 polymer ?
#
loop_
_entity_poly.entity_id
_entity_poly.type
_entity_poly.pdbx_seq_one_letter_code
_entity_poly.pdbx_strand_id
1 'polypeptide(L)'
;MKRIPALLFCILLLGASCNKNEKNPPEENPTFADTATFFEVQLYAPGNYGSANWRIPAILCLDDGSLLAVCDKRKYNESDLPEDIDIVARRSTDGGHTWSEPVTIAEGTGRKQGYGDAALLQCENGDVVCAFVGGNGLFASTEGDPQRSYISRSTDRGQTWSQPEDITALLWGSQANSSFRRDYRSSFFGSGNGLRLTRGSHKGRIMFAAAMCRATGNTLDNFVVFSDDNGMTWDVSYRAYKGGDEAKLMELTDGRLLISVRQSGARGYNISSDGGIHWGQQSNWDELTANACNGDMLRVMATDQGDSINMLLHSLPNSMQRENVSLFASRDEGESWQHIQTLFEGPSVYSSLTLMPNRCVGVLLEKNPNGACEIWFQQWPIRELVSY
;
A
#
# COMPACT_ATOMS: atom_id res chain seq x y z
N MET A 1 74.66 38.37 -30.67
CA MET A 1 74.82 38.51 -32.14
C MET A 1 73.92 37.45 -32.80
N LYS A 2 73.23 37.85 -33.88
CA LYS A 2 72.33 37.14 -34.81
C LYS A 2 70.88 37.19 -34.38
N ARG A 3 70.16 38.09 -35.07
CA ARG A 3 68.75 38.25 -35.15
C ARG A 3 68.11 37.17 -36.05
N ILE A 4 66.94 36.71 -35.74
CA ILE A 4 66.04 35.94 -36.63
C ILE A 4 64.67 36.60 -36.58
N PRO A 5 64.02 36.82 -37.76
CA PRO A 5 62.84 37.65 -37.89
C PRO A 5 61.52 36.91 -37.55
N ALA A 6 60.57 37.71 -37.07
CA ALA A 6 59.19 37.30 -36.88
C ALA A 6 58.47 37.10 -38.22
N LEU A 7 57.79 35.97 -38.38
CA LEU A 7 56.84 35.71 -39.46
C LEU A 7 55.40 35.94 -38.95
N LEU A 8 54.76 36.94 -39.52
CA LEU A 8 53.36 37.30 -39.23
C LEU A 8 52.45 36.37 -40.03
N PHE A 9 51.65 35.56 -39.37
CA PHE A 9 50.58 34.81 -40.02
C PHE A 9 49.23 35.45 -39.69
N CYS A 10 48.63 36.09 -40.70
CA CYS A 10 47.22 36.53 -40.69
C CYS A 10 46.34 35.31 -40.82
N ILE A 11 45.51 35.06 -39.82
CA ILE A 11 44.39 34.14 -39.92
C ILE A 11 43.10 34.95 -40.08
N LEU A 12 42.47 34.81 -41.22
CA LEU A 12 41.16 35.33 -41.57
C LEU A 12 40.10 34.61 -40.66
N LEU A 13 39.39 35.36 -39.87
CA LEU A 13 38.17 34.91 -39.20
C LEU A 13 37.01 34.93 -40.22
N LEU A 14 36.62 33.78 -40.71
CA LEU A 14 35.31 33.56 -41.34
C LEU A 14 34.27 33.30 -40.25
N GLY A 15 33.41 34.25 -40.01
CA GLY A 15 32.24 34.08 -39.17
C GLY A 15 31.22 33.11 -39.83
N ALA A 16 30.97 32.00 -39.22
CA ALA A 16 29.84 31.15 -39.49
C ALA A 16 28.85 31.29 -38.34
N SER A 17 27.82 32.11 -38.57
CA SER A 17 26.61 32.13 -37.76
C SER A 17 25.86 30.83 -37.99
N CYS A 18 25.86 29.93 -37.00
CA CYS A 18 24.95 28.81 -36.99
C CYS A 18 23.91 29.03 -35.89
N ASN A 19 22.80 29.63 -36.29
CA ASN A 19 21.56 29.57 -35.59
C ASN A 19 20.94 28.19 -35.90
N LYS A 20 20.99 27.27 -34.98
CA LYS A 20 20.13 26.07 -34.99
C LYS A 20 19.59 25.84 -33.60
N ASN A 21 18.44 26.40 -33.34
CA ASN A 21 17.48 25.85 -32.40
C ASN A 21 16.97 24.50 -32.96
N GLU A 22 17.76 23.47 -32.88
CA GLU A 22 17.24 22.12 -32.95
C GLU A 22 16.61 21.81 -31.58
N LYS A 23 15.27 21.99 -31.53
CA LYS A 23 14.49 21.31 -30.49
C LYS A 23 14.74 19.82 -30.70
N ASN A 24 15.42 19.18 -29.74
CA ASN A 24 15.40 17.73 -29.65
C ASN A 24 13.93 17.32 -29.77
N PRO A 25 13.58 16.33 -30.59
CA PRO A 25 12.25 15.75 -30.57
C PRO A 25 12.00 15.29 -29.11
N PRO A 26 10.77 15.40 -28.58
CA PRO A 26 10.46 14.86 -27.27
C PRO A 26 10.96 13.40 -27.27
N GLU A 27 11.72 13.02 -26.26
CA GLU A 27 12.03 11.62 -26.01
C GLU A 27 10.69 10.89 -26.04
N GLU A 28 10.48 10.08 -27.07
CA GLU A 28 9.38 9.12 -27.06
C GLU A 28 9.60 8.27 -25.82
N ASN A 29 8.70 8.38 -24.84
CA ASN A 29 8.62 7.40 -23.77
C ASN A 29 8.70 6.03 -24.43
N PRO A 30 9.60 5.13 -24.00
CA PRO A 30 9.73 3.83 -24.60
C PRO A 30 8.32 3.22 -24.59
N THR A 31 7.72 3.09 -25.76
CA THR A 31 6.55 2.26 -25.96
C THR A 31 7.02 0.85 -25.65
N PHE A 32 6.96 0.45 -24.37
CA PHE A 32 7.06 -0.94 -24.02
C PHE A 32 5.98 -1.64 -24.84
N ALA A 33 6.40 -2.45 -25.81
CA ALA A 33 5.47 -3.28 -26.53
C ALA A 33 4.64 -4.00 -25.46
N ASP A 34 3.34 -3.72 -25.45
CA ASP A 34 2.40 -4.24 -24.42
C ASP A 34 2.18 -5.74 -24.68
N THR A 35 3.23 -6.51 -24.44
CA THR A 35 3.30 -7.97 -24.65
C THR A 35 3.03 -8.75 -23.36
N ALA A 36 2.89 -8.05 -22.24
CA ALA A 36 2.60 -8.70 -20.97
C ALA A 36 1.29 -9.50 -21.05
N THR A 37 1.29 -10.67 -20.46
CA THR A 37 0.12 -11.57 -20.39
C THR A 37 -0.21 -11.87 -18.93
N PHE A 38 -1.43 -12.30 -18.68
CA PHE A 38 -1.81 -12.83 -17.38
C PHE A 38 -0.94 -14.03 -17.00
N PHE A 39 -0.49 -14.09 -15.76
CA PHE A 39 0.01 -15.30 -15.12
C PHE A 39 -0.21 -15.22 -13.60
N GLU A 40 -0.10 -16.37 -12.94
CA GLU A 40 -0.15 -16.45 -11.49
C GLU A 40 0.89 -17.40 -10.89
N VAL A 41 1.32 -17.11 -9.67
CA VAL A 41 2.31 -17.89 -8.92
C VAL A 41 1.86 -18.02 -7.48
N GLN A 42 1.89 -19.23 -6.92
CA GLN A 42 1.67 -19.46 -5.50
C GLN A 42 2.92 -19.09 -4.69
N LEU A 43 2.79 -18.12 -3.78
CA LEU A 43 3.89 -17.73 -2.90
C LEU A 43 3.96 -18.59 -1.65
N TYR A 44 2.80 -18.88 -1.08
CA TYR A 44 2.70 -19.65 0.15
C TYR A 44 1.48 -20.55 0.16
N ALA A 45 1.65 -21.73 0.74
CA ALA A 45 0.59 -22.67 1.07
C ALA A 45 0.75 -23.15 2.53
N PRO A 46 -0.32 -23.65 3.15
CA PRO A 46 -0.23 -24.30 4.46
C PRO A 46 0.86 -25.36 4.50
N GLY A 47 1.68 -25.36 5.54
CA GLY A 47 2.85 -26.23 5.70
C GLY A 47 4.15 -25.66 5.16
N ASN A 48 4.14 -24.67 4.23
CA ASN A 48 5.36 -24.02 3.76
C ASN A 48 6.07 -23.34 4.94
N TYR A 49 7.40 -23.45 4.98
CA TYR A 49 8.25 -22.84 6.01
C TYR A 49 7.80 -23.13 7.46
N GLY A 50 7.12 -24.28 7.67
CA GLY A 50 6.63 -24.71 8.97
C GLY A 50 5.42 -23.94 9.51
N SER A 51 4.72 -23.17 8.67
CA SER A 51 3.53 -22.41 9.07
C SER A 51 2.25 -23.17 8.77
N ALA A 52 1.31 -23.18 9.73
CA ALA A 52 0.01 -23.81 9.53
C ALA A 52 -0.90 -23.01 8.60
N ASN A 53 -0.75 -21.69 8.57
CA ASN A 53 -1.59 -20.81 7.75
C ASN A 53 -0.83 -19.54 7.33
N TRP A 54 -1.29 -18.90 6.25
CA TRP A 54 -0.72 -17.66 5.69
C TRP A 54 -1.85 -16.68 5.44
N ARG A 55 -1.72 -15.46 5.96
CA ARG A 55 -2.77 -14.45 5.87
C ARG A 55 -2.19 -13.05 5.61
N ILE A 56 -3.10 -12.11 5.38
CA ILE A 56 -2.87 -10.66 5.40
C ILE A 56 -1.81 -10.23 4.38
N PRO A 57 -2.14 -10.30 3.08
CA PRO A 57 -1.21 -9.97 2.02
C PRO A 57 -1.02 -8.45 1.89
N ALA A 58 0.23 -8.04 1.69
CA ALA A 58 0.63 -6.70 1.27
C ALA A 58 1.63 -6.81 0.11
N ILE A 59 1.44 -6.07 -0.98
CA ILE A 59 2.36 -6.04 -2.12
C ILE A 59 2.69 -4.62 -2.53
N LEU A 60 3.97 -4.36 -2.77
CA LEU A 60 4.48 -3.07 -3.21
C LEU A 60 5.45 -3.26 -4.38
N CYS A 61 5.22 -2.55 -5.48
CA CYS A 61 6.23 -2.36 -6.51
C CYS A 61 7.12 -1.20 -6.12
N LEU A 62 8.41 -1.45 -6.00
CA LEU A 62 9.41 -0.44 -5.63
C LEU A 62 9.82 0.38 -6.85
N ASP A 63 10.48 1.51 -6.62
CA ASP A 63 10.94 2.44 -7.66
C ASP A 63 11.94 1.83 -8.65
N ASP A 64 12.64 0.74 -8.28
CA ASP A 64 13.50 -0.03 -9.17
C ASP A 64 12.75 -1.12 -9.98
N GLY A 65 11.42 -1.19 -9.84
CA GLY A 65 10.57 -2.19 -10.48
C GLY A 65 10.54 -3.55 -9.80
N SER A 66 11.30 -3.76 -8.72
CA SER A 66 11.19 -4.99 -7.94
C SER A 66 9.90 -5.02 -7.12
N LEU A 67 9.39 -6.23 -6.86
CA LEU A 67 8.20 -6.44 -6.05
C LEU A 67 8.59 -6.91 -4.65
N LEU A 68 7.87 -6.40 -3.65
CA LEU A 68 7.98 -6.81 -2.26
C LEU A 68 6.62 -7.31 -1.79
N ALA A 69 6.51 -8.60 -1.46
CA ALA A 69 5.31 -9.23 -0.90
C ALA A 69 5.52 -9.50 0.59
N VAL A 70 4.58 -9.09 1.42
CA VAL A 70 4.61 -9.31 2.87
C VAL A 70 3.33 -10.01 3.32
N CYS A 71 3.46 -10.93 4.28
CA CYS A 71 2.33 -11.69 4.84
C CYS A 71 2.57 -12.01 6.31
N ASP A 72 1.47 -12.31 7.01
CA ASP A 72 1.46 -12.98 8.30
C ASP A 72 1.79 -14.46 8.11
N LYS A 73 2.88 -14.93 8.74
CA LYS A 73 3.19 -16.34 8.92
C LYS A 73 2.55 -16.81 10.21
N ARG A 74 1.36 -17.42 10.13
CA ARG A 74 0.58 -17.90 11.28
C ARG A 74 0.99 -19.33 11.66
N LYS A 75 1.84 -19.45 12.65
CA LYS A 75 2.61 -20.68 12.93
C LYS A 75 1.75 -21.89 13.22
N TYR A 76 0.66 -21.75 13.98
CA TYR A 76 -0.08 -22.89 14.54
C TYR A 76 -1.54 -23.00 14.11
N ASN A 77 -2.18 -21.90 13.75
CA ASN A 77 -3.60 -21.85 13.37
C ASN A 77 -3.87 -20.59 12.52
N GLU A 78 -5.11 -20.36 12.12
CA GLU A 78 -5.52 -19.22 11.30
C GLU A 78 -5.84 -17.93 12.09
N SER A 79 -5.83 -18.00 13.43
CA SER A 79 -6.28 -16.91 14.28
C SER A 79 -5.34 -15.70 14.25
N ASP A 80 -5.92 -14.53 14.47
CA ASP A 80 -5.22 -13.27 14.62
C ASP A 80 -4.48 -13.18 15.97
N LEU A 81 -3.85 -12.03 16.24
CA LEU A 81 -3.32 -11.73 17.57
C LEU A 81 -4.39 -11.98 18.66
N PRO A 82 -4.00 -12.57 19.75
CA PRO A 82 -2.66 -12.65 20.36
C PRO A 82 -1.86 -13.92 20.01
N GLU A 83 -2.10 -14.57 18.90
CA GLU A 83 -1.36 -15.79 18.54
C GLU A 83 0.11 -15.50 18.15
N ASP A 84 0.92 -16.58 18.02
CA ASP A 84 2.33 -16.50 17.63
C ASP A 84 2.43 -16.40 16.11
N ILE A 85 2.66 -15.18 15.63
CA ILE A 85 2.67 -14.82 14.22
C ILE A 85 3.98 -14.08 13.93
N ASP A 86 4.64 -14.42 12.81
CA ASP A 86 5.75 -13.64 12.25
C ASP A 86 5.24 -12.79 11.09
N ILE A 87 5.84 -11.62 10.87
CA ILE A 87 5.72 -10.89 9.61
C ILE A 87 6.91 -11.23 8.74
N VAL A 88 6.66 -11.72 7.53
CA VAL A 88 7.70 -12.14 6.59
C VAL A 88 7.53 -11.48 5.24
N ALA A 89 8.67 -11.23 4.57
CA ALA A 89 8.75 -10.62 3.25
C ALA A 89 9.39 -11.56 2.25
N ARG A 90 8.94 -11.54 0.99
CA ARG A 90 9.64 -12.10 -0.17
C ARG A 90 9.79 -11.03 -1.25
N ARG A 91 10.86 -11.10 -2.01
CA ARG A 91 11.18 -10.14 -3.06
C ARG A 91 11.26 -10.83 -4.42
N SER A 92 10.76 -10.16 -5.47
CA SER A 92 10.93 -10.55 -6.87
C SER A 92 11.63 -9.43 -7.64
N THR A 93 12.56 -9.80 -8.53
CA THR A 93 13.26 -8.87 -9.43
C THR A 93 12.98 -9.16 -10.91
N ASP A 94 12.08 -10.08 -11.19
CA ASP A 94 11.72 -10.55 -12.54
C ASP A 94 10.21 -10.40 -12.83
N GLY A 95 9.59 -9.40 -12.21
CA GLY A 95 8.17 -9.09 -12.39
C GLY A 95 7.21 -10.08 -11.74
N GLY A 96 7.65 -10.85 -10.75
CA GLY A 96 6.80 -11.78 -10.00
C GLY A 96 6.88 -13.23 -10.46
N HIS A 97 7.73 -13.56 -11.44
CA HIS A 97 7.90 -14.94 -11.91
C HIS A 97 8.62 -15.82 -10.88
N THR A 98 9.63 -15.27 -10.21
CA THR A 98 10.32 -15.95 -9.12
C THR A 98 10.43 -15.05 -7.88
N TRP A 99 10.54 -15.66 -6.71
CA TRP A 99 10.54 -14.98 -5.42
C TRP A 99 11.67 -15.52 -4.54
N SER A 100 12.32 -14.61 -3.80
CA SER A 100 13.37 -14.95 -2.84
C SER A 100 12.86 -15.88 -1.74
N GLU A 101 13.76 -16.47 -0.96
CA GLU A 101 13.43 -17.04 0.34
C GLU A 101 12.81 -15.95 1.25
N PRO A 102 11.93 -16.34 2.19
CA PRO A 102 11.34 -15.39 3.13
C PRO A 102 12.38 -14.75 4.05
N VAL A 103 12.25 -13.43 4.25
CA VAL A 103 13.00 -12.65 5.23
C VAL A 103 12.03 -12.23 6.32
N THR A 104 12.38 -12.44 7.59
CA THR A 104 11.55 -12.04 8.73
C THR A 104 11.72 -10.55 9.01
N ILE A 105 10.59 -9.80 9.02
CA ILE A 105 10.51 -8.40 9.43
C ILE A 105 10.38 -8.30 10.95
N ALA A 106 9.46 -9.11 11.51
CA ALA A 106 9.23 -9.19 12.95
C ALA A 106 8.92 -10.64 13.33
N GLU A 107 9.64 -11.19 14.31
CA GLU A 107 9.53 -12.57 14.75
C GLU A 107 8.73 -12.69 16.05
N GLY A 108 7.62 -13.42 16.00
CA GLY A 108 6.86 -13.81 17.18
C GLY A 108 7.60 -14.87 18.00
N THR A 109 7.52 -14.78 19.32
CA THR A 109 8.19 -15.69 20.23
C THR A 109 7.22 -16.42 21.18
N GLY A 110 5.92 -16.34 20.84
CA GLY A 110 4.86 -17.00 21.61
C GLY A 110 3.58 -16.18 21.63
N ARG A 111 2.56 -16.71 22.29
CA ARG A 111 1.27 -16.03 22.45
C ARG A 111 1.44 -14.68 23.16
N LYS A 112 0.81 -13.62 22.67
CA LYS A 112 0.96 -12.20 23.05
C LYS A 112 2.35 -11.61 22.75
N GLN A 113 3.15 -12.31 21.95
CA GLN A 113 4.46 -11.86 21.49
C GLN A 113 4.59 -12.01 19.97
N GLY A 114 3.47 -12.19 19.26
CA GLY A 114 3.37 -12.22 17.81
C GLY A 114 3.15 -10.84 17.22
N TYR A 115 3.26 -10.76 15.89
CA TYR A 115 3.07 -9.56 15.07
C TYR A 115 2.14 -9.87 13.90
N GLY A 116 1.41 -8.87 13.39
CA GLY A 116 0.48 -9.07 12.28
C GLY A 116 0.00 -7.77 11.63
N ASP A 117 -0.84 -7.89 10.61
CA ASP A 117 -1.53 -6.80 9.91
C ASP A 117 -0.56 -5.77 9.29
N ALA A 118 0.41 -6.26 8.51
CA ALA A 118 1.43 -5.43 7.90
C ALA A 118 0.87 -4.53 6.78
N ALA A 119 1.29 -3.26 6.78
CA ALA A 119 1.08 -2.29 5.71
C ALA A 119 2.43 -1.75 5.22
N LEU A 120 2.61 -1.68 3.89
CA LEU A 120 3.85 -1.30 3.23
C LEU A 120 3.77 0.07 2.57
N LEU A 121 4.90 0.77 2.54
CA LEU A 121 5.04 2.04 1.85
C LEU A 121 6.50 2.27 1.47
N GLN A 122 6.77 2.81 0.26
CA GLN A 122 8.09 3.34 -0.09
C GLN A 122 8.12 4.85 0.04
N CYS A 123 9.10 5.36 0.78
CA CYS A 123 9.39 6.78 0.96
C CYS A 123 10.05 7.39 -0.30
N GLU A 124 10.08 8.73 -0.38
CA GLU A 124 10.72 9.44 -1.51
C GLU A 124 12.25 9.22 -1.56
N ASN A 125 12.88 8.99 -0.41
CA ASN A 125 14.32 8.66 -0.33
C ASN A 125 14.65 7.20 -0.68
N GLY A 126 13.66 6.39 -1.06
CA GLY A 126 13.80 4.98 -1.43
C GLY A 126 13.68 3.98 -0.29
N ASP A 127 13.66 4.44 0.97
CA ASP A 127 13.43 3.56 2.13
C ASP A 127 12.04 2.92 2.04
N VAL A 128 11.92 1.70 2.54
CA VAL A 128 10.62 1.03 2.69
C VAL A 128 10.25 1.00 4.17
N VAL A 129 9.02 1.41 4.46
CA VAL A 129 8.44 1.38 5.79
C VAL A 129 7.38 0.30 5.85
N CYS A 130 7.43 -0.52 6.89
CA CYS A 130 6.40 -1.51 7.24
C CYS A 130 5.77 -1.11 8.58
N ALA A 131 4.49 -0.80 8.58
CA ALA A 131 3.70 -0.54 9.77
C ALA A 131 2.89 -1.79 10.12
N PHE A 132 2.85 -2.19 11.39
CA PHE A 132 2.19 -3.41 11.84
C PHE A 132 1.84 -3.35 13.33
N VAL A 133 1.16 -4.38 13.81
CA VAL A 133 0.78 -4.50 15.23
C VAL A 133 1.38 -5.75 15.87
N GLY A 134 1.40 -5.79 17.21
CA GLY A 134 1.87 -6.95 17.95
C GLY A 134 1.35 -6.98 19.38
N GLY A 135 1.55 -8.11 20.07
CA GLY A 135 1.16 -8.27 21.45
C GLY A 135 -0.25 -8.84 21.63
N ASN A 136 -1.11 -8.16 22.39
CA ASN A 136 -2.46 -8.65 22.69
C ASN A 136 -3.41 -8.49 21.49
N GLY A 137 -4.59 -9.14 21.54
CA GLY A 137 -5.65 -8.95 20.55
C GLY A 137 -6.33 -7.59 20.66
N LEU A 138 -6.80 -7.04 19.53
CA LEU A 138 -7.37 -5.71 19.39
C LEU A 138 -8.42 -5.37 20.45
N PHE A 139 -9.41 -6.25 20.64
CA PHE A 139 -10.52 -6.04 21.57
C PHE A 139 -10.22 -6.43 23.03
N ALA A 140 -9.13 -7.14 23.25
CA ALA A 140 -8.66 -7.52 24.57
C ALA A 140 -7.57 -6.60 25.13
N SER A 141 -7.10 -5.65 24.32
CA SER A 141 -6.04 -4.71 24.67
C SER A 141 -6.42 -3.80 25.83
N THR A 142 -5.44 -3.55 26.71
CA THR A 142 -5.49 -2.56 27.79
C THR A 142 -4.13 -1.89 27.92
N GLU A 143 -4.01 -0.79 28.66
CA GLU A 143 -2.69 -0.16 28.89
C GLU A 143 -1.71 -1.09 29.64
N GLY A 144 -2.20 -1.99 30.50
CA GLY A 144 -1.35 -2.94 31.23
C GLY A 144 -0.97 -4.21 30.43
N ASP A 145 -1.73 -4.53 29.37
CA ASP A 145 -1.52 -5.66 28.47
C ASP A 145 -1.92 -5.26 27.04
N PRO A 146 -1.09 -4.44 26.36
CA PRO A 146 -1.49 -3.75 25.15
C PRO A 146 -1.35 -4.60 23.89
N GLN A 147 -2.22 -4.34 22.91
CA GLN A 147 -1.83 -4.47 21.51
C GLN A 147 -1.02 -3.21 21.15
N ARG A 148 0.16 -3.40 20.59
CA ARG A 148 1.08 -2.31 20.26
C ARG A 148 1.14 -2.09 18.76
N SER A 149 1.46 -0.86 18.36
CA SER A 149 1.70 -0.47 16.97
C SER A 149 3.18 -0.22 16.76
N TYR A 150 3.70 -0.75 15.65
CA TYR A 150 5.13 -0.74 15.35
C TYR A 150 5.41 -0.24 13.94
N ILE A 151 6.64 0.26 13.77
CA ILE A 151 7.25 0.56 12.47
C ILE A 151 8.57 -0.19 12.37
N SER A 152 8.82 -0.83 11.23
CA SER A 152 10.15 -1.29 10.81
C SER A 152 10.53 -0.63 9.49
N ARG A 153 11.82 -0.39 9.30
CA ARG A 153 12.37 0.28 8.12
C ARG A 153 13.40 -0.60 7.42
N SER A 154 13.37 -0.60 6.10
CA SER A 154 14.40 -1.16 5.25
C SER A 154 15.02 -0.04 4.39
N THR A 155 16.35 0.05 4.38
CA THR A 155 17.12 0.99 3.53
C THR A 155 17.73 0.29 2.30
N ASP A 156 17.45 -0.99 2.12
CA ASP A 156 18.00 -1.86 1.08
C ASP A 156 16.91 -2.58 0.26
N ARG A 157 15.73 -1.93 0.13
CA ARG A 157 14.60 -2.43 -0.66
C ARG A 157 14.04 -3.76 -0.16
N GLY A 158 13.91 -3.91 1.15
CA GLY A 158 13.28 -5.06 1.79
C GLY A 158 14.20 -6.28 1.98
N GLN A 159 15.52 -6.15 1.77
CA GLN A 159 16.45 -7.24 1.99
C GLN A 159 16.76 -7.42 3.49
N THR A 160 16.89 -6.31 4.22
CA THR A 160 17.03 -6.31 5.69
C THR A 160 16.13 -5.26 6.32
N TRP A 161 15.82 -5.43 7.59
CA TRP A 161 14.87 -4.60 8.32
C TRP A 161 15.41 -4.18 9.68
N SER A 162 15.07 -2.98 10.11
CA SER A 162 15.34 -2.52 11.47
C SER A 162 14.52 -3.33 12.49
N GLN A 163 14.95 -3.30 13.74
CA GLN A 163 14.11 -3.79 14.85
C GLN A 163 12.80 -2.97 14.88
N PRO A 164 11.67 -3.60 15.28
CA PRO A 164 10.39 -2.91 15.47
C PRO A 164 10.50 -1.74 16.44
N GLU A 165 10.12 -0.53 15.99
CA GLU A 165 9.99 0.66 16.80
C GLU A 165 8.54 0.78 17.30
N ASP A 166 8.34 0.87 18.62
CA ASP A 166 7.01 1.02 19.24
C ASP A 166 6.53 2.46 19.14
N ILE A 167 5.48 2.70 18.36
CA ILE A 167 4.82 4.00 18.21
C ILE A 167 3.45 4.07 18.90
N THR A 168 3.11 3.13 19.75
CA THR A 168 1.79 3.01 20.40
C THR A 168 1.35 4.30 21.10
N ALA A 169 2.27 4.95 21.83
CA ALA A 169 1.97 6.18 22.55
C ALA A 169 1.59 7.36 21.63
N LEU A 170 1.97 7.32 20.36
CA LEU A 170 1.51 8.28 19.37
C LEU A 170 0.01 8.11 19.08
N LEU A 171 -0.49 6.89 19.06
CA LEU A 171 -1.81 6.53 18.57
C LEU A 171 -2.89 6.58 19.66
N TRP A 172 -2.65 5.96 20.80
CA TRP A 172 -3.68 5.81 21.84
C TRP A 172 -3.13 5.71 23.25
N GLY A 173 -4.03 5.73 24.25
CA GLY A 173 -3.72 5.55 25.66
C GLY A 173 -3.46 6.85 26.42
N SER A 174 -3.21 6.74 27.71
CA SER A 174 -3.05 7.88 28.65
C SER A 174 -1.88 8.80 28.27
N GLN A 175 -0.87 8.27 27.56
CA GLN A 175 0.32 9.00 27.11
C GLN A 175 0.16 9.68 25.75
N ALA A 176 -0.97 9.48 25.05
CA ALA A 176 -1.20 10.12 23.74
C ALA A 176 -1.20 11.64 23.85
N ASN A 177 -0.54 12.31 22.91
CA ASN A 177 -0.37 13.76 22.88
C ASN A 177 -1.69 14.54 22.75
N SER A 178 -2.75 13.90 22.23
CA SER A 178 -4.06 14.52 22.07
C SER A 178 -5.09 13.91 23.01
N SER A 179 -5.94 14.74 23.63
CA SER A 179 -6.94 14.30 24.61
C SER A 179 -7.93 13.28 23.99
N PHE A 180 -8.34 13.48 22.74
CA PHE A 180 -9.29 12.58 22.10
C PHE A 180 -8.73 11.17 21.84
N ARG A 181 -7.39 11.02 21.65
CA ARG A 181 -6.73 9.73 21.47
C ARG A 181 -6.65 8.91 22.77
N ARG A 182 -6.80 9.55 23.92
CA ARG A 182 -6.88 8.87 25.22
C ARG A 182 -8.17 8.10 25.43
N ASP A 183 -9.18 8.34 24.58
CA ASP A 183 -10.44 7.61 24.57
C ASP A 183 -10.34 6.24 23.87
N TYR A 184 -9.14 5.87 23.38
CA TYR A 184 -8.87 4.63 22.66
C TYR A 184 -7.91 3.74 23.44
N ARG A 185 -7.96 2.41 23.21
CA ARG A 185 -7.18 1.40 23.95
C ARG A 185 -6.38 0.46 23.07
N SER A 186 -6.53 0.55 21.76
CA SER A 186 -5.78 -0.23 20.77
C SER A 186 -5.93 0.40 19.39
N SER A 187 -5.07 -0.01 18.48
CA SER A 187 -5.13 0.41 17.07
C SER A 187 -4.50 -0.66 16.19
N PHE A 188 -4.87 -0.68 14.91
CA PHE A 188 -4.15 -1.43 13.89
C PHE A 188 -4.18 -0.69 12.57
N PHE A 189 -3.24 -1.03 11.68
CA PHE A 189 -3.17 -0.44 10.35
C PHE A 189 -4.06 -1.24 9.39
N GLY A 190 -4.63 -0.57 8.39
CA GLY A 190 -5.36 -1.24 7.32
C GLY A 190 -4.37 -1.97 6.42
N SER A 191 -4.06 -3.22 6.72
CA SER A 191 -3.06 -4.06 6.03
C SER A 191 -3.06 -3.92 4.50
N GLY A 192 -1.92 -4.12 3.85
CA GLY A 192 -1.72 -3.87 2.42
C GLY A 192 -0.79 -2.68 2.18
N ASN A 193 -1.26 -1.61 1.53
CA ASN A 193 -0.42 -0.46 1.23
C ASN A 193 -0.82 0.80 1.99
N GLY A 194 0.21 1.58 2.39
CA GLY A 194 0.08 3.00 2.68
C GLY A 194 0.06 3.84 1.41
N LEU A 195 0.00 5.15 1.56
CA LEU A 195 -0.04 6.12 0.47
C LEU A 195 1.09 7.14 0.61
N ARG A 196 1.82 7.40 -0.48
CA ARG A 196 2.70 8.56 -0.60
C ARG A 196 2.05 9.58 -1.53
N LEU A 197 1.90 10.83 -1.07
CA LEU A 197 1.33 11.90 -1.86
C LEU A 197 2.29 12.34 -2.97
N THR A 198 1.77 12.51 -4.15
CA THR A 198 2.52 12.91 -5.36
C THR A 198 2.14 14.31 -5.84
N ARG A 199 1.07 14.90 -5.29
CA ARG A 199 0.44 16.15 -5.71
C ARG A 199 0.32 17.16 -4.57
N GLY A 200 0.05 18.41 -4.93
CA GLY A 200 -0.30 19.48 -3.99
C GLY A 200 0.83 19.90 -3.04
N SER A 201 0.44 20.62 -2.00
CA SER A 201 1.36 21.20 -1.00
C SER A 201 1.97 20.18 -0.05
N HIS A 202 1.40 19.00 0.04
CA HIS A 202 1.87 17.89 0.90
C HIS A 202 2.56 16.78 0.10
N LYS A 203 3.02 17.07 -1.12
CA LYS A 203 3.81 16.11 -1.91
C LYS A 203 4.99 15.57 -1.09
N GLY A 204 5.18 14.25 -1.12
CA GLY A 204 6.16 13.53 -0.32
C GLY A 204 5.63 13.02 1.03
N ARG A 205 4.49 13.54 1.53
CA ARG A 205 3.85 12.99 2.74
C ARG A 205 3.55 11.52 2.57
N ILE A 206 3.91 10.73 3.55
CA ILE A 206 3.59 9.31 3.62
C ILE A 206 2.52 9.06 4.69
N MET A 207 1.62 8.10 4.43
CA MET A 207 0.42 7.92 5.23
C MET A 207 0.00 6.45 5.33
N PHE A 208 -0.50 6.06 6.51
CA PHE A 208 -1.20 4.81 6.72
C PHE A 208 -2.60 5.07 7.30
N ALA A 209 -3.60 4.36 6.80
CA ALA A 209 -4.89 4.31 7.47
C ALA A 209 -4.80 3.45 8.72
N ALA A 210 -5.35 3.92 9.83
CA ALA A 210 -5.38 3.21 11.10
C ALA A 210 -6.81 3.17 11.65
N ALA A 211 -7.24 2.01 12.14
CA ALA A 211 -8.45 1.87 12.93
C ALA A 211 -8.07 1.82 14.42
N MET A 212 -8.79 2.60 15.23
CA MET A 212 -8.58 2.67 16.68
C MET A 212 -9.81 2.18 17.42
N CYS A 213 -9.62 1.28 18.37
CA CYS A 213 -10.70 0.74 19.22
C CYS A 213 -10.96 1.66 20.40
N ARG A 214 -12.21 2.08 20.59
CA ARG A 214 -12.58 2.91 21.74
C ARG A 214 -12.32 2.21 23.06
N ALA A 215 -11.95 2.95 24.08
CA ALA A 215 -11.70 2.45 25.43
C ALA A 215 -12.98 1.83 26.04
N THR A 216 -14.17 2.33 25.61
CA THR A 216 -15.46 1.77 26.02
C THR A 216 -16.15 1.11 24.83
N GLY A 217 -16.51 -0.17 24.98
CA GLY A 217 -17.08 -0.98 23.91
C GLY A 217 -16.05 -1.47 22.90
N ASN A 218 -16.49 -1.95 21.75
CA ASN A 218 -15.67 -2.51 20.67
C ASN A 218 -15.83 -1.75 19.35
N THR A 219 -16.23 -0.47 19.42
CA THR A 219 -16.38 0.37 18.23
C THR A 219 -15.02 0.85 17.76
N LEU A 220 -14.80 0.77 16.46
CA LEU A 220 -13.61 1.27 15.79
C LEU A 220 -13.91 2.62 15.14
N ASP A 221 -12.94 3.50 15.10
CA ASP A 221 -12.94 4.72 14.29
C ASP A 221 -11.64 4.79 13.47
N ASN A 222 -11.69 5.37 12.27
CA ASN A 222 -10.52 5.50 11.43
C ASN A 222 -9.82 6.84 11.60
N PHE A 223 -8.50 6.79 11.55
CA PHE A 223 -7.56 7.91 11.55
C PHE A 223 -6.50 7.68 10.48
N VAL A 224 -5.71 8.69 10.21
CA VAL A 224 -4.53 8.59 9.34
C VAL A 224 -3.29 8.92 10.14
N VAL A 225 -2.34 8.02 10.11
CA VAL A 225 -0.99 8.22 10.65
C VAL A 225 -0.12 8.70 9.50
N PHE A 226 0.55 9.83 9.63
CA PHE A 226 1.30 10.43 8.54
C PHE A 226 2.65 10.98 8.99
N SER A 227 3.56 11.15 8.01
CA SER A 227 4.88 11.74 8.18
C SER A 227 5.22 12.62 7.00
N ASP A 228 5.86 13.77 7.26
CA ASP A 228 6.36 14.72 6.26
C ASP A 228 7.89 14.65 6.10
N ASP A 229 8.56 13.71 6.77
CA ASP A 229 10.03 13.58 6.83
C ASP A 229 10.51 12.14 6.54
N ASN A 230 9.85 11.44 5.61
CA ASN A 230 10.13 10.05 5.24
C ASN A 230 10.02 9.07 6.43
N GLY A 231 9.09 9.31 7.35
CA GLY A 231 8.81 8.42 8.46
C GLY A 231 9.81 8.52 9.62
N MET A 232 10.54 9.62 9.74
CA MET A 232 11.39 9.88 10.91
C MET A 232 10.58 10.36 12.10
N THR A 233 9.55 11.17 11.83
CA THR A 233 8.54 11.56 12.82
C THR A 233 7.13 11.31 12.28
N TRP A 234 6.19 11.06 13.18
CA TRP A 234 4.82 10.73 12.85
C TRP A 234 3.82 11.59 13.59
N ASP A 235 2.69 11.88 12.96
CA ASP A 235 1.53 12.51 13.57
C ASP A 235 0.24 11.78 13.15
N VAL A 236 -0.88 12.16 13.76
CA VAL A 236 -2.18 11.53 13.57
C VAL A 236 -3.24 12.57 13.26
N SER A 237 -4.01 12.35 12.22
CA SER A 237 -5.12 13.20 11.78
C SER A 237 -6.23 13.33 12.82
N TYR A 238 -7.18 14.23 12.57
CA TYR A 238 -8.50 14.11 13.18
C TYR A 238 -9.21 12.86 12.64
N ARG A 239 -10.30 12.45 13.30
CA ARG A 239 -11.04 11.23 12.93
C ARG A 239 -11.53 11.31 11.48
N ALA A 240 -11.04 10.36 10.66
CA ALA A 240 -11.37 10.27 9.24
C ALA A 240 -12.75 9.61 9.00
N TYR A 241 -13.09 8.61 9.81
CA TYR A 241 -14.38 7.92 9.68
C TYR A 241 -14.82 7.38 11.04
N LYS A 242 -16.10 7.51 11.36
CA LYS A 242 -16.71 7.02 12.61
C LYS A 242 -17.34 5.64 12.37
N GLY A 243 -16.97 4.66 13.16
CA GLY A 243 -17.57 3.33 13.11
C GLY A 243 -17.02 2.46 11.97
N GLY A 244 -15.80 2.72 11.51
CA GLY A 244 -15.15 1.98 10.44
C GLY A 244 -14.03 1.05 10.92
N ASP A 245 -13.82 -0.02 10.17
CA ASP A 245 -12.77 -1.04 10.37
C ASP A 245 -11.57 -0.74 9.45
N GLU A 246 -10.94 -1.74 8.82
CA GLU A 246 -9.78 -1.55 7.91
C GLU A 246 -10.10 -0.53 6.80
N ALA A 247 -9.11 0.30 6.47
CA ALA A 247 -9.30 1.35 5.50
C ALA A 247 -8.11 1.49 4.56
N LYS A 248 -8.35 2.08 3.37
CA LYS A 248 -7.35 2.38 2.36
C LYS A 248 -7.44 3.85 1.96
N LEU A 249 -6.28 4.40 1.62
CA LEU A 249 -6.13 5.79 1.18
C LEU A 249 -5.84 5.85 -0.31
N MET A 250 -6.36 6.90 -0.97
CA MET A 250 -6.08 7.20 -2.38
C MET A 250 -5.97 8.71 -2.58
N GLU A 251 -4.95 9.15 -3.34
CA GLU A 251 -4.83 10.52 -3.79
C GLU A 251 -5.60 10.70 -5.11
N LEU A 252 -6.52 11.64 -5.15
CA LEU A 252 -7.28 12.01 -6.34
C LEU A 252 -6.47 12.96 -7.25
N THR A 253 -6.84 13.08 -8.52
CA THR A 253 -6.10 13.91 -9.49
C THR A 253 -6.13 15.40 -9.15
N ASP A 254 -7.13 15.85 -8.41
CA ASP A 254 -7.23 17.23 -7.90
C ASP A 254 -6.49 17.47 -6.57
N GLY A 255 -5.79 16.45 -6.04
CA GLY A 255 -5.03 16.49 -4.79
C GLY A 255 -5.85 16.25 -3.52
N ARG A 256 -7.17 16.04 -3.63
CA ARG A 256 -7.97 15.55 -2.50
C ARG A 256 -7.58 14.12 -2.15
N LEU A 257 -7.92 13.70 -0.94
CA LEU A 257 -7.71 12.32 -0.48
C LEU A 257 -9.06 11.64 -0.27
N LEU A 258 -9.11 10.40 -0.73
CA LEU A 258 -10.23 9.48 -0.54
C LEU A 258 -9.80 8.41 0.46
N ILE A 259 -10.62 8.14 1.47
CA ILE A 259 -10.50 6.96 2.34
C ILE A 259 -11.65 6.00 2.05
N SER A 260 -11.33 4.74 1.78
CA SER A 260 -12.29 3.64 1.65
C SER A 260 -12.26 2.81 2.92
N VAL A 261 -13.43 2.52 3.50
CA VAL A 261 -13.54 1.95 4.85
C VAL A 261 -14.37 0.68 4.84
N ARG A 262 -13.83 -0.38 5.43
CA ARG A 262 -14.51 -1.66 5.64
C ARG A 262 -15.69 -1.49 6.59
N GLN A 263 -16.87 -1.94 6.12
CA GLN A 263 -18.11 -2.05 6.87
C GLN A 263 -18.90 -3.30 6.45
N SER A 264 -19.98 -3.60 7.14
CA SER A 264 -21.00 -4.56 6.69
C SER A 264 -22.06 -3.83 5.86
N GLY A 265 -22.48 -4.42 4.76
CA GLY A 265 -23.46 -3.86 3.83
C GLY A 265 -22.80 -3.10 2.68
N ALA A 266 -22.72 -1.79 2.72
CA ALA A 266 -22.07 -0.95 1.74
C ALA A 266 -20.66 -0.52 2.20
N ARG A 267 -19.75 -0.30 1.26
CA ARG A 267 -18.40 0.19 1.57
C ARG A 267 -18.43 1.66 1.93
N GLY A 268 -17.88 2.04 3.10
CA GLY A 268 -17.82 3.43 3.54
C GLY A 268 -16.71 4.23 2.84
N TYR A 269 -16.91 5.56 2.73
CA TYR A 269 -15.86 6.46 2.27
C TYR A 269 -15.97 7.87 2.88
N ASN A 270 -14.89 8.62 2.80
CA ASN A 270 -14.83 10.04 3.15
C ASN A 270 -13.74 10.75 2.34
N ILE A 271 -13.82 12.08 2.26
CA ILE A 271 -12.89 12.92 1.48
C ILE A 271 -12.21 13.94 2.41
N SER A 272 -10.90 14.13 2.20
CA SER A 272 -10.12 15.23 2.78
C SER A 272 -9.60 16.16 1.69
N SER A 273 -9.59 17.46 1.95
CA SER A 273 -9.07 18.50 1.05
C SER A 273 -7.83 19.23 1.60
N ASP A 274 -7.27 18.79 2.73
CA ASP A 274 -6.15 19.43 3.42
C ASP A 274 -5.00 18.47 3.73
N GLY A 275 -4.77 17.51 2.83
CA GLY A 275 -3.67 16.54 2.97
C GLY A 275 -3.91 15.50 4.06
N GLY A 276 -5.18 15.18 4.36
CA GLY A 276 -5.57 14.10 5.28
C GLY A 276 -5.67 14.51 6.74
N ILE A 277 -5.61 15.80 7.07
CA ILE A 277 -5.70 16.28 8.46
C ILE A 277 -7.16 16.27 8.94
N HIS A 278 -8.06 16.92 8.17
CA HIS A 278 -9.49 16.94 8.43
C HIS A 278 -10.25 16.22 7.33
N TRP A 279 -11.40 15.69 7.69
CA TRP A 279 -12.21 14.87 6.80
C TRP A 279 -13.65 15.40 6.77
N GLY A 280 -14.29 15.29 5.61
CA GLY A 280 -15.62 15.78 5.35
C GLY A 280 -16.73 14.91 5.99
N GLN A 281 -17.87 14.85 5.34
CA GLN A 281 -18.97 14.00 5.73
C GLN A 281 -18.76 12.59 5.16
N GLN A 282 -18.83 11.56 6.02
CA GLN A 282 -18.77 10.17 5.62
C GLN A 282 -19.99 9.75 4.82
N SER A 283 -19.80 8.86 3.84
CA SER A 283 -20.83 8.32 2.97
C SER A 283 -20.53 6.85 2.63
N ASN A 284 -21.33 6.23 1.77
CA ASN A 284 -21.17 4.84 1.35
C ASN A 284 -21.31 4.70 -0.16
N TRP A 285 -20.65 3.69 -0.74
CA TRP A 285 -20.88 3.22 -2.10
C TRP A 285 -21.77 1.99 -2.05
N ASP A 286 -22.98 2.11 -2.56
CA ASP A 286 -23.96 1.00 -2.56
C ASP A 286 -23.57 -0.09 -3.58
N GLU A 287 -22.87 0.26 -4.65
CA GLU A 287 -22.38 -0.66 -5.68
C GLU A 287 -21.19 -1.52 -5.21
N LEU A 288 -20.49 -1.13 -4.16
CA LEU A 288 -19.46 -1.92 -3.50
C LEU A 288 -20.06 -2.66 -2.30
N THR A 289 -20.75 -3.77 -2.58
CA THR A 289 -21.33 -4.61 -1.53
C THR A 289 -20.24 -5.12 -0.59
N ALA A 290 -20.31 -4.74 0.66
CA ALA A 290 -19.29 -5.08 1.65
C ALA A 290 -19.75 -6.22 2.55
N ASN A 291 -19.00 -7.31 2.55
CA ASN A 291 -19.17 -8.45 3.46
C ASN A 291 -18.29 -8.36 4.70
N ALA A 292 -17.96 -7.16 5.15
CA ALA A 292 -17.00 -6.90 6.22
C ALA A 292 -15.62 -7.57 5.95
N CYS A 293 -15.10 -7.37 4.74
CA CYS A 293 -13.75 -7.81 4.35
C CYS A 293 -12.86 -6.62 4.01
N ASN A 294 -11.55 -6.80 4.18
CA ASN A 294 -10.57 -5.84 3.67
C ASN A 294 -10.62 -5.80 2.15
N GLY A 295 -10.17 -4.70 1.56
CA GLY A 295 -9.98 -4.52 0.15
C GLY A 295 -8.78 -3.60 -0.06
N ASP A 296 -8.41 -3.35 -1.29
CA ASP A 296 -7.33 -2.41 -1.60
C ASP A 296 -7.73 -1.46 -2.72
N MET A 297 -7.07 -0.30 -2.79
CA MET A 297 -7.27 0.69 -3.84
C MET A 297 -5.96 0.99 -4.54
N LEU A 298 -6.04 1.17 -5.87
CA LEU A 298 -4.89 1.49 -6.71
C LEU A 298 -5.28 2.47 -7.82
N ARG A 299 -4.49 3.52 -8.04
CA ARG A 299 -4.56 4.30 -9.27
C ARG A 299 -3.74 3.62 -10.36
N VAL A 300 -4.37 3.31 -11.50
CA VAL A 300 -3.70 2.66 -12.64
C VAL A 300 -3.51 3.60 -13.82
N MET A 301 -4.33 4.65 -13.95
CA MET A 301 -4.23 5.67 -14.99
C MET A 301 -4.58 7.05 -14.45
N ALA A 302 -3.88 8.08 -14.93
CA ALA A 302 -4.11 9.47 -14.55
C ALA A 302 -3.85 10.42 -15.73
N THR A 303 -4.84 11.23 -16.05
CA THR A 303 -4.75 12.19 -17.17
C THR A 303 -3.70 13.28 -16.94
N ASP A 304 -3.42 13.63 -15.70
CA ASP A 304 -2.35 14.56 -15.32
C ASP A 304 -0.94 13.94 -15.45
N GLN A 305 -0.85 12.63 -15.69
CA GLN A 305 0.38 11.88 -15.96
C GLN A 305 0.49 11.43 -17.44
N GLY A 306 -0.43 11.88 -18.31
CA GLY A 306 -0.42 11.63 -19.75
C GLY A 306 -1.28 10.45 -20.22
N ASP A 307 -2.03 9.79 -19.33
CA ASP A 307 -3.00 8.78 -19.75
C ASP A 307 -4.25 9.41 -20.37
N SER A 308 -4.98 8.65 -21.18
CA SER A 308 -6.20 9.09 -21.87
C SER A 308 -7.42 9.25 -20.96
N ILE A 309 -7.42 8.57 -19.83
CA ILE A 309 -8.49 8.55 -18.83
C ILE A 309 -7.92 8.52 -17.41
N ASN A 310 -8.74 8.90 -16.44
CA ASN A 310 -8.48 8.54 -15.04
C ASN A 310 -9.05 7.16 -14.75
N MET A 311 -8.35 6.34 -13.97
CA MET A 311 -8.86 5.04 -13.55
C MET A 311 -8.30 4.66 -12.17
N LEU A 312 -9.22 4.45 -11.26
CA LEU A 312 -8.97 3.80 -9.97
C LEU A 312 -9.46 2.35 -10.03
N LEU A 313 -8.76 1.47 -9.34
CA LEU A 313 -9.21 0.11 -9.05
C LEU A 313 -9.50 -0.03 -7.55
N HIS A 314 -10.51 -0.83 -7.24
CA HIS A 314 -10.79 -1.32 -5.89
C HIS A 314 -10.92 -2.85 -5.94
N SER A 315 -10.21 -3.57 -5.06
CA SER A 315 -10.33 -5.03 -4.94
C SER A 315 -11.08 -5.39 -3.66
N LEU A 316 -12.05 -6.28 -3.73
CA LEU A 316 -12.77 -6.86 -2.60
C LEU A 316 -13.57 -8.11 -3.04
N PRO A 317 -14.02 -8.96 -2.11
CA PRO A 317 -14.96 -10.05 -2.44
C PRO A 317 -16.27 -9.50 -3.01
N ASN A 318 -16.68 -10.00 -4.18
CA ASN A 318 -17.93 -9.63 -4.85
C ASN A 318 -19.05 -10.59 -4.47
N SER A 319 -19.34 -10.70 -3.19
CA SER A 319 -20.37 -11.58 -2.62
C SER A 319 -20.71 -11.14 -1.20
N MET A 320 -21.83 -11.58 -0.68
CA MET A 320 -22.16 -11.45 0.76
C MET A 320 -21.34 -12.39 1.64
N GLN A 321 -20.62 -13.34 1.03
CA GLN A 321 -19.62 -14.20 1.66
C GLN A 321 -18.22 -13.75 1.30
N ARG A 322 -17.19 -14.27 1.98
CA ARG A 322 -15.78 -14.03 1.63
C ARG A 322 -15.37 -14.97 0.49
N GLU A 323 -15.81 -14.60 -0.71
CA GLU A 323 -15.58 -15.33 -1.95
C GLU A 323 -15.61 -14.39 -3.15
N ASN A 324 -15.11 -14.85 -4.29
CA ASN A 324 -15.12 -14.14 -5.57
C ASN A 324 -14.42 -12.78 -5.49
N VAL A 325 -13.18 -12.76 -4.96
CA VAL A 325 -12.40 -11.51 -4.95
C VAL A 325 -12.32 -10.97 -6.36
N SER A 326 -12.74 -9.72 -6.53
CA SER A 326 -12.92 -9.07 -7.83
C SER A 326 -12.29 -7.68 -7.84
N LEU A 327 -12.05 -7.16 -9.05
CA LEU A 327 -11.71 -5.76 -9.30
C LEU A 327 -12.94 -4.98 -9.73
N PHE A 328 -13.07 -3.81 -9.15
CA PHE A 328 -14.00 -2.76 -9.55
C PHE A 328 -13.20 -1.57 -10.05
N ALA A 329 -13.68 -0.89 -11.09
CA ALA A 329 -13.07 0.31 -11.63
C ALA A 329 -13.95 1.53 -11.42
N SER A 330 -13.31 2.66 -11.14
CA SER A 330 -13.90 4.00 -11.17
C SER A 330 -13.15 4.85 -12.20
N ARG A 331 -13.90 5.56 -13.04
CA ARG A 331 -13.36 6.52 -14.03
C ARG A 331 -13.67 7.97 -13.67
N ASP A 332 -14.33 8.19 -12.55
CA ASP A 332 -14.83 9.46 -12.03
C ASP A 332 -14.30 9.79 -10.63
N GLU A 333 -13.04 9.36 -10.36
CA GLU A 333 -12.33 9.67 -9.11
C GLU A 333 -13.00 9.09 -7.85
N GLY A 334 -13.67 7.94 -7.98
CA GLY A 334 -14.31 7.23 -6.88
C GLY A 334 -15.76 7.66 -6.59
N GLU A 335 -16.40 8.42 -7.50
CA GLU A 335 -17.81 8.75 -7.38
C GLU A 335 -18.71 7.53 -7.63
N SER A 336 -18.34 6.69 -8.62
CA SER A 336 -19.02 5.43 -8.93
C SER A 336 -18.04 4.29 -9.24
N TRP A 337 -18.50 3.05 -9.08
CA TRP A 337 -17.70 1.85 -9.29
C TRP A 337 -18.41 0.81 -10.14
N GLN A 338 -17.69 0.16 -11.04
CA GLN A 338 -18.17 -0.91 -11.89
C GLN A 338 -17.32 -2.15 -11.72
N HIS A 339 -17.94 -3.32 -11.55
CA HIS A 339 -17.25 -4.61 -11.60
C HIS A 339 -16.63 -4.82 -12.99
N ILE A 340 -15.34 -5.17 -13.04
CA ILE A 340 -14.62 -5.39 -14.31
C ILE A 340 -14.00 -6.76 -14.43
N GLN A 341 -13.56 -7.38 -13.32
CA GLN A 341 -12.85 -8.67 -13.38
C GLN A 341 -13.01 -9.43 -12.08
N THR A 342 -13.34 -10.72 -12.15
CA THR A 342 -13.19 -11.64 -11.01
C THR A 342 -11.78 -12.22 -11.02
N LEU A 343 -11.03 -12.00 -9.94
CA LEU A 343 -9.64 -12.46 -9.79
C LEU A 343 -9.54 -13.93 -9.41
N PHE A 344 -10.53 -14.41 -8.64
CA PHE A 344 -10.64 -15.82 -8.26
C PHE A 344 -12.10 -16.13 -7.92
N GLU A 345 -12.66 -17.16 -8.61
CA GLU A 345 -13.99 -17.70 -8.31
C GLU A 345 -13.89 -18.68 -7.13
N GLY A 346 -14.74 -18.49 -6.12
CA GLY A 346 -14.80 -19.30 -4.92
C GLY A 346 -14.23 -18.62 -3.68
N PRO A 347 -14.02 -19.40 -2.58
CA PRO A 347 -13.62 -18.87 -1.29
C PRO A 347 -12.28 -18.09 -1.37
N SER A 348 -12.34 -16.80 -1.08
CA SER A 348 -11.21 -15.88 -1.16
C SER A 348 -11.47 -14.67 -0.24
N VAL A 349 -10.40 -14.06 0.29
CA VAL A 349 -10.56 -13.13 1.40
C VAL A 349 -9.89 -11.79 1.10
N TYR A 350 -8.65 -11.58 1.54
CA TYR A 350 -7.95 -10.31 1.38
C TYR A 350 -7.18 -10.25 0.08
N SER A 351 -6.97 -9.03 -0.39
CA SER A 351 -6.14 -8.74 -1.56
C SER A 351 -5.42 -7.42 -1.38
N SER A 352 -4.26 -7.30 -2.02
CA SER A 352 -3.47 -6.07 -2.10
C SER A 352 -3.02 -5.85 -3.53
N LEU A 353 -2.97 -4.59 -3.97
CA LEU A 353 -2.74 -4.18 -5.35
C LEU A 353 -1.47 -3.34 -5.47
N THR A 354 -0.76 -3.49 -6.60
CA THR A 354 0.35 -2.60 -6.95
C THR A 354 0.41 -2.35 -8.45
N LEU A 355 0.86 -1.15 -8.85
CA LEU A 355 1.11 -0.83 -10.25
C LEU A 355 2.54 -1.21 -10.62
N MET A 356 2.71 -1.97 -11.71
CA MET A 356 3.99 -2.43 -12.19
C MET A 356 4.46 -1.60 -13.41
N PRO A 357 5.80 -1.43 -13.62
CA PRO A 357 6.32 -0.61 -14.73
C PRO A 357 5.91 -1.10 -16.13
N ASN A 358 5.62 -2.41 -16.28
CA ASN A 358 5.18 -3.03 -17.53
C ASN A 358 3.69 -2.81 -17.84
N ARG A 359 3.05 -1.80 -17.23
CA ARG A 359 1.62 -1.50 -17.35
C ARG A 359 0.73 -2.69 -16.97
N CYS A 360 1.11 -3.37 -15.91
CA CYS A 360 0.33 -4.43 -15.28
C CYS A 360 -0.06 -4.05 -13.86
N VAL A 361 -1.15 -4.64 -13.40
CA VAL A 361 -1.54 -4.64 -11.99
C VAL A 361 -1.02 -5.93 -11.39
N GLY A 362 -0.15 -5.81 -10.39
CA GLY A 362 0.23 -6.90 -9.52
C GLY A 362 -0.81 -7.05 -8.40
N VAL A 363 -1.29 -8.25 -8.18
CA VAL A 363 -2.27 -8.58 -7.15
C VAL A 363 -1.70 -9.65 -6.25
N LEU A 364 -1.70 -9.42 -4.96
CA LEU A 364 -1.44 -10.47 -3.97
C LEU A 364 -2.76 -10.77 -3.26
N LEU A 365 -3.22 -12.04 -3.31
CA LEU A 365 -4.53 -12.39 -2.78
C LEU A 365 -4.52 -13.70 -1.99
N GLU A 366 -5.47 -13.79 -1.06
CA GLU A 366 -5.80 -14.99 -0.32
C GLU A 366 -6.82 -15.83 -1.09
N LYS A 367 -6.42 -17.01 -1.56
CA LYS A 367 -7.34 -18.05 -2.03
C LYS A 367 -7.53 -19.07 -0.89
N ASN A 368 -8.74 -19.56 -0.74
CA ASN A 368 -9.07 -20.54 0.30
C ASN A 368 -9.80 -21.77 -0.28
N PRO A 369 -9.19 -22.45 -1.26
CA PRO A 369 -9.88 -23.53 -2.00
C PRO A 369 -10.17 -24.77 -1.14
N ASN A 370 -9.42 -24.99 -0.06
CA ASN A 370 -9.47 -26.21 0.77
C ASN A 370 -9.69 -25.92 2.26
N GLY A 371 -10.23 -24.72 2.60
CA GLY A 371 -10.48 -24.34 4.00
C GLY A 371 -9.28 -23.75 4.74
N ALA A 372 -8.14 -23.56 4.06
CA ALA A 372 -6.98 -22.84 4.57
C ALA A 372 -6.44 -21.89 3.51
N CYS A 373 -5.98 -20.71 3.93
CA CYS A 373 -5.54 -19.67 3.00
C CYS A 373 -4.20 -20.01 2.36
N GLU A 374 -4.14 -19.78 1.08
CA GLU A 374 -2.95 -19.77 0.24
C GLU A 374 -2.72 -18.35 -0.27
N ILE A 375 -1.47 -17.93 -0.38
CA ILE A 375 -1.12 -16.62 -0.92
C ILE A 375 -0.64 -16.77 -2.35
N TRP A 376 -1.33 -16.08 -3.26
CA TRP A 376 -1.07 -16.10 -4.69
C TRP A 376 -0.74 -14.70 -5.21
N PHE A 377 0.27 -14.60 -6.06
CA PHE A 377 0.54 -13.43 -6.89
C PHE A 377 -0.09 -13.63 -8.26
N GLN A 378 -0.74 -12.59 -8.77
CA GLN A 378 -1.25 -12.51 -10.14
C GLN A 378 -0.74 -11.25 -10.82
N GLN A 379 -0.39 -11.34 -12.10
CA GLN A 379 -0.14 -10.21 -12.98
C GLN A 379 -1.30 -10.05 -13.97
N TRP A 380 -1.89 -8.85 -14.00
CA TRP A 380 -2.98 -8.50 -14.92
C TRP A 380 -2.57 -7.33 -15.82
N PRO A 381 -2.49 -7.48 -17.17
CA PRO A 381 -2.26 -6.35 -18.07
C PRO A 381 -3.38 -5.33 -17.99
N ILE A 382 -3.04 -4.04 -17.84
CA ILE A 382 -4.05 -2.96 -17.75
C ILE A 382 -4.95 -2.94 -18.98
N ARG A 383 -4.42 -3.22 -20.19
CA ARG A 383 -5.23 -3.28 -21.43
C ARG A 383 -6.39 -4.27 -21.35
N GLU A 384 -6.23 -5.36 -20.60
CA GLU A 384 -7.30 -6.36 -20.40
C GLU A 384 -8.35 -5.88 -19.40
N LEU A 385 -8.01 -4.91 -18.54
CA LEU A 385 -8.88 -4.33 -17.53
C LEU A 385 -9.61 -3.05 -18.01
N VAL A 386 -9.12 -2.37 -19.05
CA VAL A 386 -9.69 -1.09 -19.55
C VAL A 386 -10.76 -1.28 -20.63
N SER A 387 -10.84 -2.46 -21.23
CA SER A 387 -11.75 -2.78 -22.33
C SER A 387 -13.22 -3.00 -21.93
N TYR A 388 -13.55 -2.74 -20.67
CA TYR A 388 -14.89 -2.90 -20.08
C TYR A 388 -15.62 -1.58 -19.90
#